data_a7af859db91ab6a1e6c35b040b6d6dae
#
_entry.id   a7af859db91ab6a1e6c35b040b6d6dae
#
_cell.length_a   1.000
_cell.length_b   1.000
_cell.length_c   1.000
_cell.angle_alpha   90.00
_cell.angle_beta   90.00
_cell.angle_gamma   90.00
#
_symmetry.space_group_name_H-M   'P 1'
#
loop_
_entity.id
_entity.type
_entity.pdbx_description
1 polymer ?
#
loop_
_entity_poly.entity_id
_entity_poly.type
_entity_poly.pdbx_seq_one_letter_code
_entity_poly.pdbx_strand_id
1 'polypeptide(L)'
;MRTGVRGIAVAAAMVVALTGCGDGEGTEAVTGNDAVPGIAEGKQKVPPVTLDEAGMIKALPLSSELTHGTYGAGDPVLVQGAETAKACLDTLEVECPGVKTASKKDLALVGSSSDTGATFALFTFGTEEEAAAVLRTLEKHKKEFDGPSGRYTPVKVESGGADEWFAIERKDFVGVYMRIGTVLSYVITDDFGREGAEGAAQLQVGRLKVVAGGGDPDA
;
A
#
# COMPACT_ATOMS: atom_id res chain seq x y z
N MET A 1 53.50 13.64 16.76
CA MET A 1 53.60 12.18 16.99
C MET A 1 52.46 11.60 16.13
N ARG A 2 52.69 11.18 14.89
CA ARG A 2 53.13 9.84 14.38
C ARG A 2 52.19 8.75 14.94
N THR A 3 51.36 8.26 14.09
CA THR A 3 51.25 7.07 13.21
C THR A 3 50.08 6.24 13.74
N GLY A 4 49.26 5.59 13.01
CA GLY A 4 49.41 4.81 11.81
C GLY A 4 48.09 4.25 11.24
N VAL A 5 48.10 4.16 9.95
CA VAL A 5 47.15 3.51 9.07
C VAL A 5 47.25 2.00 9.16
N ARG A 6 46.13 1.28 9.18
CA ARG A 6 46.06 -0.11 8.70
C ARG A 6 44.71 -0.35 8.02
N GLY A 7 44.80 -0.44 6.69
CA GLY A 7 43.74 -0.94 5.83
C GLY A 7 43.64 -2.46 5.89
N ILE A 8 42.45 -2.97 5.74
CA ILE A 8 42.18 -4.37 5.42
C ILE A 8 41.27 -4.36 4.17
N ALA A 9 41.85 -4.81 3.06
CA ALA A 9 41.12 -5.14 1.86
C ALA A 9 40.55 -6.56 2.01
N VAL A 10 39.27 -6.74 1.74
CA VAL A 10 38.68 -8.07 1.60
C VAL A 10 38.12 -8.17 0.17
N ALA A 11 38.72 -9.13 -0.55
CA ALA A 11 38.42 -9.43 -1.94
C ALA A 11 37.05 -10.14 -2.07
N ALA A 12 36.26 -9.67 -3.03
CA ALA A 12 35.04 -10.33 -3.48
C ALA A 12 35.40 -11.45 -4.46
N ALA A 13 35.00 -12.67 -4.20
CA ALA A 13 35.02 -13.78 -5.14
C ALA A 13 33.66 -13.89 -5.83
N MET A 14 33.61 -13.56 -7.13
CA MET A 14 32.49 -13.90 -8.01
C MET A 14 32.60 -15.36 -8.42
N VAL A 15 31.57 -16.14 -8.20
CA VAL A 15 31.38 -17.44 -8.84
C VAL A 15 30.27 -17.31 -9.89
N VAL A 16 30.66 -17.28 -11.14
CA VAL A 16 29.76 -17.43 -12.29
C VAL A 16 29.73 -18.91 -12.65
N ALA A 17 28.59 -19.54 -12.49
CA ALA A 17 28.33 -20.88 -13.01
C ALA A 17 27.46 -20.77 -14.27
N LEU A 18 28.12 -20.89 -15.42
CA LEU A 18 27.53 -21.17 -16.74
C LEU A 18 27.60 -22.68 -16.97
N THR A 19 26.46 -23.31 -17.17
CA THR A 19 26.32 -24.62 -17.86
C THR A 19 24.88 -24.68 -18.34
N GLY A 20 24.51 -25.08 -19.54
CA GLY A 20 25.18 -25.62 -20.70
C GLY A 20 24.03 -26.05 -21.62
N CYS A 21 24.14 -25.66 -22.89
CA CYS A 21 23.27 -26.17 -23.96
C CYS A 21 23.50 -27.66 -24.15
N GLY A 22 22.44 -28.40 -24.38
CA GLY A 22 22.48 -29.79 -24.84
C GLY A 22 21.47 -29.99 -25.95
N ASP A 23 21.96 -30.00 -27.19
CA ASP A 23 21.26 -30.51 -28.37
C ASP A 23 21.14 -32.03 -28.27
N GLY A 24 20.00 -32.56 -28.65
CA GLY A 24 19.77 -33.99 -28.74
C GLY A 24 18.52 -34.30 -29.57
N GLU A 25 18.67 -34.48 -30.88
CA GLU A 25 17.68 -35.12 -31.75
C GLU A 25 17.46 -36.56 -31.33
N GLY A 26 16.22 -37.02 -31.34
CA GLY A 26 15.85 -38.43 -31.14
C GLY A 26 14.38 -38.63 -31.25
N THR A 27 13.92 -38.96 -32.46
CA THR A 27 12.60 -39.45 -32.83
C THR A 27 12.36 -40.82 -32.19
N GLU A 28 11.25 -40.97 -31.44
CA GLU A 28 10.46 -42.25 -31.45
C GLU A 28 9.10 -42.04 -30.77
N ALA A 29 8.06 -42.49 -31.45
CA ALA A 29 6.69 -42.47 -31.00
C ALA A 29 6.45 -43.57 -29.97
N VAL A 30 5.95 -43.22 -28.78
CA VAL A 30 5.31 -44.17 -27.87
C VAL A 30 4.02 -43.55 -27.33
N THR A 31 2.92 -44.20 -27.69
CA THR A 31 1.61 -43.98 -27.09
C THR A 31 1.64 -44.46 -25.63
N GLY A 32 1.40 -43.54 -24.70
CA GLY A 32 1.23 -43.86 -23.29
C GLY A 32 0.51 -42.72 -22.59
N ASN A 33 -0.70 -43.02 -22.12
CA ASN A 33 -1.47 -42.17 -21.20
C ASN A 33 -0.68 -42.02 -19.88
N ASP A 34 0.09 -40.98 -19.72
CA ASP A 34 0.66 -40.61 -18.43
C ASP A 34 0.21 -39.21 -18.04
N ALA A 35 -0.41 -39.16 -16.88
CA ALA A 35 -0.90 -37.96 -16.24
C ALA A 35 0.23 -36.93 -16.14
N VAL A 36 0.02 -35.76 -16.73
CA VAL A 36 0.88 -34.58 -16.58
C VAL A 36 0.96 -34.27 -15.09
N PRO A 37 2.16 -34.29 -14.47
CA PRO A 37 2.29 -33.83 -13.10
C PRO A 37 1.86 -32.36 -13.06
N GLY A 38 0.84 -32.07 -12.26
CA GLY A 38 0.35 -30.72 -12.07
C GLY A 38 1.53 -29.81 -11.74
N ILE A 39 1.73 -28.80 -12.56
CA ILE A 39 2.58 -27.65 -12.24
C ILE A 39 1.91 -27.07 -10.99
N ALA A 40 2.47 -27.36 -9.82
CA ALA A 40 2.13 -26.62 -8.62
C ALA A 40 2.47 -25.17 -8.95
N GLU A 41 1.44 -24.34 -9.17
CA GLU A 41 1.58 -22.90 -9.16
C GLU A 41 2.09 -22.51 -7.77
N GLY A 42 3.40 -22.55 -7.62
CA GLY A 42 4.07 -21.93 -6.51
C GLY A 42 3.75 -20.45 -6.60
N LYS A 43 2.79 -19.99 -5.80
CA LYS A 43 2.58 -18.56 -5.57
C LYS A 43 3.94 -18.01 -5.17
N GLN A 44 4.65 -17.41 -6.13
CA GLN A 44 5.85 -16.64 -5.82
C GLN A 44 5.42 -15.61 -4.78
N LYS A 45 5.91 -15.78 -3.56
CA LYS A 45 5.65 -14.84 -2.48
C LYS A 45 6.35 -13.56 -2.89
N VAL A 46 5.58 -12.62 -3.45
CA VAL A 46 6.08 -11.27 -3.75
C VAL A 46 6.65 -10.72 -2.46
N PRO A 47 7.88 -10.15 -2.48
CA PRO A 47 8.43 -9.53 -1.29
C PRO A 47 7.43 -8.55 -0.68
N PRO A 48 7.35 -8.47 0.66
CA PRO A 48 6.40 -7.55 1.29
C PRO A 48 6.69 -6.13 0.83
N VAL A 49 5.65 -5.40 0.50
CA VAL A 49 5.74 -3.97 0.17
C VAL A 49 6.22 -3.24 1.42
N THR A 50 7.42 -2.67 1.33
CA THR A 50 7.99 -1.77 2.35
C THR A 50 8.34 -0.46 1.66
N LEU A 51 8.06 0.66 2.31
CA LEU A 51 8.34 1.98 1.78
C LEU A 51 9.30 2.73 2.72
N ASP A 52 10.30 3.37 2.15
CA ASP A 52 11.04 4.41 2.83
C ASP A 52 10.27 5.74 2.81
N GLU A 53 10.84 6.78 3.40
CA GLU A 53 10.22 8.10 3.52
C GLU A 53 9.88 8.73 2.16
N ALA A 54 10.81 8.65 1.22
CA ALA A 54 10.62 9.17 -0.13
C ALA A 54 9.51 8.40 -0.85
N GLY A 55 9.50 7.07 -0.69
CA GLY A 55 8.46 6.20 -1.20
C GLY A 55 7.09 6.50 -0.61
N MET A 56 7.00 6.83 0.69
CA MET A 56 5.75 7.23 1.35
C MET A 56 5.15 8.49 0.72
N ILE A 57 5.97 9.47 0.37
CA ILE A 57 5.50 10.71 -0.29
C ILE A 57 5.12 10.43 -1.75
N LYS A 58 5.97 9.71 -2.50
CA LYS A 58 5.73 9.37 -3.89
C LYS A 58 4.50 8.49 -4.10
N ALA A 59 4.17 7.65 -3.14
CA ALA A 59 3.00 6.78 -3.22
C ALA A 59 1.68 7.52 -3.01
N LEU A 60 1.69 8.76 -2.53
CA LEU A 60 0.47 9.57 -2.42
C LEU A 60 0.06 10.13 -3.79
N PRO A 61 -1.25 10.10 -4.15
CA PRO A 61 -1.72 10.55 -5.44
C PRO A 61 -1.47 12.04 -5.72
N LEU A 62 -1.32 12.38 -6.99
CA LEU A 62 -1.37 13.76 -7.46
C LEU A 62 -2.82 14.20 -7.62
N SER A 63 -3.07 15.50 -7.45
CA SER A 63 -4.42 16.06 -7.65
C SER A 63 -4.96 15.86 -9.07
N SER A 64 -4.07 15.79 -10.07
CA SER A 64 -4.42 15.58 -11.48
C SER A 64 -4.84 14.14 -11.82
N GLU A 65 -4.59 13.18 -10.94
CA GLU A 65 -4.93 11.77 -11.17
C GLU A 65 -6.37 11.42 -10.73
N LEU A 66 -6.99 12.29 -9.93
CA LEU A 66 -8.38 12.07 -9.52
C LEU A 66 -9.33 12.49 -10.62
N THR A 67 -10.21 11.57 -11.04
CA THR A 67 -11.10 11.73 -12.19
C THR A 67 -12.37 12.52 -11.89
N HIS A 68 -12.71 12.71 -10.62
CA HIS A 68 -13.96 13.33 -10.19
C HIS A 68 -13.73 14.79 -9.73
N GLY A 69 -13.46 15.70 -10.68
CA GLY A 69 -13.33 17.13 -10.40
C GLY A 69 -11.90 17.66 -10.51
N THR A 70 -11.74 18.95 -10.21
CA THR A 70 -10.43 19.60 -10.14
C THR A 70 -10.06 19.79 -8.69
N TYR A 71 -8.88 19.30 -8.30
CA TYR A 71 -8.41 19.38 -6.92
C TYR A 71 -7.28 20.38 -6.78
N GLY A 72 -7.30 21.11 -5.68
CA GLY A 72 -6.16 21.88 -5.22
C GLY A 72 -5.04 20.92 -4.80
N ALA A 73 -3.81 21.30 -5.10
CA ALA A 73 -2.65 20.57 -4.62
C ALA A 73 -2.51 20.80 -3.10
N GLY A 74 -2.61 19.70 -2.35
CA GLY A 74 -2.18 19.68 -0.96
C GLY A 74 -0.73 19.19 -0.87
N ASP A 75 0.07 19.77 -0.02
CA ASP A 75 1.40 19.24 0.26
C ASP A 75 1.29 17.99 1.15
N PRO A 76 2.04 16.94 0.86
CA PRO A 76 2.07 15.76 1.71
C PRO A 76 2.75 16.08 3.04
N VAL A 77 2.16 15.62 4.13
CA VAL A 77 2.74 15.69 5.47
C VAL A 77 3.36 14.35 5.79
N LEU A 78 4.64 14.34 6.18
CA LEU A 78 5.35 13.15 6.65
C LEU A 78 5.61 13.28 8.15
N VAL A 79 5.30 12.25 8.91
CA VAL A 79 5.48 12.17 10.36
C VAL A 79 6.32 10.96 10.73
N GLN A 80 7.29 11.15 11.64
CA GLN A 80 8.25 10.13 12.05
C GLN A 80 8.51 10.16 13.55
N GLY A 81 9.12 9.10 14.05
CA GLY A 81 9.53 9.02 15.43
C GLY A 81 8.35 8.99 16.41
N ALA A 82 8.45 9.69 17.51
CA ALA A 82 7.50 9.64 18.61
C ALA A 82 6.08 10.15 18.23
N GLU A 83 5.98 11.05 17.26
CA GLU A 83 4.71 11.62 16.82
C GLU A 83 3.91 10.69 15.91
N THR A 84 4.52 9.62 15.36
CA THR A 84 3.85 8.74 14.39
C THR A 84 2.66 8.01 15.01
N ALA A 85 2.80 7.51 16.24
CA ALA A 85 1.72 6.82 16.93
C ALA A 85 0.52 7.74 17.17
N LYS A 86 0.79 9.01 17.52
CA LYS A 86 -0.25 10.02 17.68
C LYS A 86 -0.92 10.35 16.35
N ALA A 87 -0.15 10.54 15.27
CA ALA A 87 -0.70 10.81 13.94
C ALA A 87 -1.60 9.66 13.45
N CYS A 88 -1.21 8.42 13.73
CA CYS A 88 -2.03 7.25 13.41
C CYS A 88 -3.34 7.24 14.22
N LEU A 89 -3.26 7.43 15.54
CA LEU A 89 -4.44 7.50 16.41
C LEU A 89 -5.40 8.63 15.99
N ASP A 90 -4.87 9.82 15.73
CA ASP A 90 -5.66 10.99 15.32
C ASP A 90 -6.36 10.75 13.95
N THR A 91 -5.76 9.94 13.06
CA THR A 91 -6.30 9.68 11.73
C THR A 91 -7.25 8.47 11.71
N LEU A 92 -6.88 7.38 12.38
CA LEU A 92 -7.62 6.12 12.31
C LEU A 92 -8.58 5.89 13.50
N GLU A 93 -8.44 6.68 14.59
CA GLU A 93 -9.20 6.56 15.83
C GLU A 93 -8.96 5.24 16.58
N VAL A 94 -7.84 4.56 16.27
CA VAL A 94 -7.38 3.36 16.96
C VAL A 94 -5.87 3.45 17.25
N GLU A 95 -5.41 2.77 18.29
CA GLU A 95 -3.98 2.67 18.56
C GLU A 95 -3.27 1.87 17.46
N CYS A 96 -2.07 2.30 17.09
CA CYS A 96 -1.26 1.70 16.03
C CYS A 96 0.08 1.20 16.58
N PRO A 97 0.09 0.13 17.36
CA PRO A 97 1.35 -0.41 17.87
C PRO A 97 2.25 -0.85 16.72
N GLY A 98 3.53 -0.50 16.80
CA GLY A 98 4.52 -0.86 15.78
C GLY A 98 4.59 0.09 14.57
N VAL A 99 3.75 1.13 14.49
CA VAL A 99 3.83 2.11 13.41
C VAL A 99 5.18 2.83 13.41
N LYS A 100 5.79 2.96 12.22
CA LYS A 100 7.14 3.54 12.01
C LYS A 100 7.08 4.94 11.41
N THR A 101 6.31 5.09 10.34
CA THR A 101 6.19 6.33 9.58
C THR A 101 4.74 6.51 9.16
N ALA A 102 4.27 7.75 9.15
CA ALA A 102 2.97 8.12 8.61
C ALA A 102 3.12 9.21 7.55
N SER A 103 2.33 9.14 6.50
CA SER A 103 2.18 10.25 5.56
C SER A 103 0.71 10.48 5.26
N LYS A 104 0.35 11.74 5.02
CA LYS A 104 -1.02 12.15 4.72
C LYS A 104 -1.02 13.23 3.66
N LYS A 105 -2.03 13.21 2.80
CA LYS A 105 -2.31 14.27 1.83
C LYS A 105 -3.81 14.50 1.75
N ASP A 106 -4.19 15.75 1.92
CA ASP A 106 -5.57 16.20 1.77
C ASP A 106 -5.71 16.97 0.44
N LEU A 107 -6.67 16.59 -0.37
CA LEU A 107 -6.98 17.20 -1.67
C LEU A 107 -8.36 17.81 -1.62
N ALA A 108 -8.44 19.14 -1.58
CA ALA A 108 -9.70 19.87 -1.56
C ALA A 108 -10.25 20.08 -2.99
N LEU A 109 -11.55 19.92 -3.19
CA LEU A 109 -12.21 20.18 -4.47
C LEU A 109 -12.25 21.69 -4.75
N VAL A 110 -11.67 22.11 -5.86
CA VAL A 110 -11.60 23.54 -6.23
C VAL A 110 -13.01 24.06 -6.57
N GLY A 111 -13.37 25.16 -5.95
CA GLY A 111 -14.66 25.82 -6.16
C GLY A 111 -15.81 25.23 -5.34
N SER A 112 -15.58 24.23 -4.50
CA SER A 112 -16.54 23.79 -3.50
C SER A 112 -16.57 24.76 -2.32
N SER A 113 -17.76 25.01 -1.79
CA SER A 113 -17.95 25.75 -0.53
C SER A 113 -17.92 24.85 0.71
N SER A 114 -17.79 23.56 0.49
CA SER A 114 -17.69 22.51 1.52
C SER A 114 -16.28 21.96 1.58
N ASP A 115 -15.95 21.31 2.69
CA ASP A 115 -14.68 20.57 2.87
C ASP A 115 -14.63 19.26 2.04
N THR A 116 -15.36 19.23 0.91
CA THR A 116 -15.41 18.09 0.00
C THR A 116 -14.05 17.87 -0.65
N GLY A 117 -13.60 16.63 -0.61
CA GLY A 117 -12.30 16.30 -1.13
C GLY A 117 -11.95 14.83 -0.99
N ALA A 118 -10.67 14.58 -1.10
CA ALA A 118 -10.14 13.24 -0.85
C ALA A 118 -8.96 13.33 0.13
N THR A 119 -8.94 12.44 1.09
CA THR A 119 -7.81 12.25 2.03
C THR A 119 -7.14 10.92 1.74
N PHE A 120 -5.83 10.95 1.60
CA PHE A 120 -4.98 9.77 1.47
C PHE A 120 -4.00 9.75 2.64
N ALA A 121 -3.93 8.63 3.34
CA ALA A 121 -2.94 8.44 4.39
C ALA A 121 -2.29 7.06 4.29
N LEU A 122 -1.01 6.98 4.62
CA LEU A 122 -0.19 5.79 4.62
C LEU A 122 0.50 5.65 5.97
N PHE A 123 0.56 4.42 6.47
CA PHE A 123 1.24 4.07 7.72
C PHE A 123 2.10 2.84 7.47
N THR A 124 3.40 2.91 7.75
CA THR A 124 4.29 1.75 7.65
C THR A 124 4.47 1.08 9.01
N PHE A 125 4.62 -0.23 8.99
CA PHE A 125 4.84 -1.05 10.17
C PHE A 125 6.13 -1.87 10.03
N GLY A 126 6.58 -2.47 11.13
CA GLY A 126 7.75 -3.34 11.11
C GLY A 126 7.50 -4.68 10.42
N THR A 127 6.26 -5.18 10.52
CA THR A 127 5.84 -6.47 9.96
C THR A 127 4.44 -6.40 9.34
N GLU A 128 4.13 -7.37 8.46
CA GLU A 128 2.79 -7.52 7.90
C GLU A 128 1.75 -7.84 8.99
N GLU A 129 2.14 -8.59 10.00
CA GLU A 129 1.27 -8.99 11.11
C GLU A 129 0.85 -7.78 11.95
N GLU A 130 1.76 -6.83 12.19
CA GLU A 130 1.44 -5.57 12.90
C GLU A 130 0.43 -4.76 12.08
N ALA A 131 0.66 -4.57 10.78
CA ALA A 131 -0.26 -3.86 9.89
C ALA A 131 -1.64 -4.53 9.83
N ALA A 132 -1.67 -5.86 9.70
CA ALA A 132 -2.91 -6.63 9.67
C ALA A 132 -3.68 -6.58 11.01
N ALA A 133 -2.97 -6.58 12.14
CA ALA A 133 -3.60 -6.46 13.46
C ALA A 133 -4.29 -5.11 13.64
N VAL A 134 -3.64 -4.01 13.20
CA VAL A 134 -4.24 -2.68 13.23
C VAL A 134 -5.45 -2.60 12.31
N LEU A 135 -5.38 -3.15 11.07
CA LEU A 135 -6.51 -3.16 10.14
C LEU A 135 -7.74 -3.87 10.73
N ARG A 136 -7.53 -5.05 11.35
CA ARG A 136 -8.63 -5.79 12.00
C ARG A 136 -9.23 -5.04 13.20
N THR A 137 -8.38 -4.38 14.01
CA THR A 137 -8.84 -3.56 15.14
C THR A 137 -9.68 -2.39 14.64
N LEU A 138 -9.24 -1.75 13.57
CA LEU A 138 -9.93 -0.64 12.93
C LEU A 138 -11.29 -1.08 12.34
N GLU A 139 -11.32 -2.20 11.64
CA GLU A 139 -12.57 -2.76 11.10
C GLU A 139 -13.60 -3.04 12.21
N LYS A 140 -13.17 -3.66 13.32
CA LYS A 140 -14.01 -3.89 14.48
C LYS A 140 -14.51 -2.58 15.07
N HIS A 141 -13.60 -1.62 15.32
CA HIS A 141 -13.95 -0.31 15.86
C HIS A 141 -14.99 0.40 15.01
N LYS A 142 -14.80 0.44 13.69
CA LYS A 142 -15.73 1.10 12.76
C LYS A 142 -17.09 0.39 12.69
N LYS A 143 -17.14 -0.95 12.77
CA LYS A 143 -18.40 -1.71 12.79
C LYS A 143 -19.19 -1.52 14.10
N GLU A 144 -18.50 -1.33 15.21
CA GLU A 144 -19.11 -1.15 16.54
C GLU A 144 -19.42 0.33 16.86
N PHE A 145 -18.89 1.26 16.07
CA PHE A 145 -19.07 2.69 16.33
C PHE A 145 -20.51 3.13 16.06
N ASP A 146 -21.12 3.74 17.09
CA ASP A 146 -22.46 4.33 17.06
C ASP A 146 -22.39 5.76 17.61
N GLY A 147 -21.85 6.66 16.80
CA GLY A 147 -21.66 8.05 17.19
C GLY A 147 -22.85 8.96 16.84
N PRO A 148 -22.80 10.24 17.26
CA PRO A 148 -23.87 11.20 16.98
C PRO A 148 -24.15 11.44 15.50
N SER A 149 -23.21 11.12 14.63
CA SER A 149 -23.37 11.22 13.16
C SER A 149 -23.92 9.94 12.52
N GLY A 150 -24.35 8.93 13.32
CA GLY A 150 -24.87 7.65 12.85
C GLY A 150 -23.81 6.56 12.74
N ARG A 151 -24.27 5.36 12.38
CA ARG A 151 -23.43 4.18 12.21
C ARG A 151 -22.70 4.19 10.88
N TYR A 152 -21.53 3.58 10.88
CA TYR A 152 -20.88 3.19 9.63
C TYR A 152 -21.60 1.99 9.01
N THR A 153 -21.84 2.06 7.70
CA THR A 153 -22.43 0.95 6.94
C THR A 153 -21.32 0.29 6.10
N PRO A 154 -21.06 -1.01 6.29
CA PRO A 154 -20.13 -1.73 5.40
C PRO A 154 -20.60 -1.67 3.95
N VAL A 155 -19.69 -1.37 3.03
CA VAL A 155 -19.97 -1.31 1.59
C VAL A 155 -18.95 -2.12 0.82
N LYS A 156 -19.33 -2.55 -0.40
CA LYS A 156 -18.40 -3.22 -1.32
C LYS A 156 -17.74 -2.18 -2.20
N VAL A 157 -16.42 -2.22 -2.22
CA VAL A 157 -15.53 -1.41 -3.06
C VAL A 157 -14.40 -2.32 -3.52
N GLU A 158 -14.05 -2.27 -4.80
CA GLU A 158 -12.90 -3.01 -5.32
C GLU A 158 -11.59 -2.30 -4.96
N SER A 159 -10.70 -3.00 -4.27
CA SER A 159 -9.46 -2.40 -3.73
C SER A 159 -8.32 -2.28 -4.74
N GLY A 160 -8.47 -2.77 -5.96
CA GLY A 160 -7.36 -2.80 -6.95
C GLY A 160 -6.25 -3.80 -6.62
N GLY A 161 -6.51 -4.78 -5.76
CA GLY A 161 -5.58 -5.84 -5.39
C GLY A 161 -4.73 -5.54 -4.15
N ALA A 162 -5.31 -4.91 -3.14
CA ALA A 162 -4.79 -4.93 -1.78
C ALA A 162 -4.83 -6.37 -1.20
N ASP A 163 -3.97 -6.66 -0.22
CA ASP A 163 -3.94 -7.99 0.41
C ASP A 163 -5.15 -8.20 1.32
N GLU A 164 -5.53 -7.18 2.07
CA GLU A 164 -6.70 -7.14 2.93
C GLU A 164 -7.32 -5.75 2.87
N TRP A 165 -8.65 -5.67 2.88
CA TRP A 165 -9.33 -4.38 2.92
C TRP A 165 -10.75 -4.50 3.47
N PHE A 166 -11.28 -3.36 3.91
CA PHE A 166 -12.70 -3.15 4.11
C PHE A 166 -13.08 -1.72 3.74
N ALA A 167 -14.35 -1.50 3.45
CA ALA A 167 -14.88 -0.18 3.16
C ALA A 167 -16.15 0.08 3.96
N ILE A 168 -16.34 1.34 4.33
CA ILE A 168 -17.50 1.83 5.08
C ILE A 168 -18.03 3.11 4.45
N GLU A 169 -19.31 3.29 4.58
CA GLU A 169 -20.02 4.50 4.19
C GLU A 169 -20.70 5.12 5.40
N ARG A 170 -20.65 6.41 5.49
CA ARG A 170 -21.41 7.17 6.47
C ARG A 170 -21.81 8.51 5.88
N LYS A 171 -23.14 8.76 5.75
CA LYS A 171 -23.69 10.00 5.26
C LYS A 171 -23.08 10.39 3.90
N ASP A 172 -22.12 11.32 3.91
CA ASP A 172 -21.61 11.96 2.71
C ASP A 172 -20.19 11.46 2.33
N PHE A 173 -19.62 10.51 3.10
CA PHE A 173 -18.29 10.00 2.80
C PHE A 173 -18.21 8.47 2.70
N VAL A 174 -17.26 7.99 1.92
CA VAL A 174 -16.84 6.58 1.85
C VAL A 174 -15.39 6.49 2.27
N GLY A 175 -15.10 5.62 3.23
CA GLY A 175 -13.74 5.31 3.67
C GLY A 175 -13.33 3.91 3.23
N VAL A 176 -12.15 3.80 2.61
CA VAL A 176 -11.54 2.53 2.20
C VAL A 176 -10.24 2.35 2.96
N TYR A 177 -10.13 1.24 3.65
CA TYR A 177 -8.97 0.88 4.48
C TYR A 177 -8.35 -0.38 3.90
N MET A 178 -7.06 -0.33 3.61
CA MET A 178 -6.36 -1.36 2.84
C MET A 178 -5.01 -1.68 3.46
N ARG A 179 -4.60 -2.95 3.38
CA ARG A 179 -3.23 -3.38 3.68
C ARG A 179 -2.54 -3.91 2.43
N ILE A 180 -1.29 -3.51 2.24
CA ILE A 180 -0.42 -4.01 1.18
C ILE A 180 0.96 -4.23 1.81
N GLY A 181 1.35 -5.48 2.01
CA GLY A 181 2.56 -5.81 2.75
C GLY A 181 2.56 -5.23 4.16
N THR A 182 3.57 -4.43 4.49
CA THR A 182 3.71 -3.74 5.78
C THR A 182 3.05 -2.36 5.81
N VAL A 183 2.36 -1.96 4.75
CA VAL A 183 1.73 -0.64 4.63
C VAL A 183 0.22 -0.73 4.83
N LEU A 184 -0.30 0.05 5.77
CA LEU A 184 -1.73 0.32 5.89
C LEU A 184 -2.01 1.62 5.13
N SER A 185 -2.98 1.58 4.23
CA SER A 185 -3.47 2.72 3.46
C SER A 185 -4.90 3.05 3.83
N TYR A 186 -5.19 4.32 3.91
CA TYR A 186 -6.50 4.87 4.19
C TYR A 186 -6.87 5.89 3.13
N VAL A 187 -8.05 5.73 2.54
CA VAL A 187 -8.61 6.66 1.56
C VAL A 187 -9.99 7.05 2.03
N ILE A 188 -10.24 8.34 2.20
CA ILE A 188 -11.59 8.90 2.36
C ILE A 188 -11.91 9.73 1.14
N THR A 189 -13.15 9.62 0.69
CA THR A 189 -13.71 10.51 -0.33
C THR A 189 -15.04 11.09 0.16
N ASP A 190 -15.13 12.40 0.16
CA ASP A 190 -16.35 13.12 0.49
C ASP A 190 -17.14 13.42 -0.81
N ASP A 191 -18.45 13.18 -0.81
CA ASP A 191 -19.39 13.46 -1.91
C ASP A 191 -19.15 12.73 -3.27
N PHE A 192 -18.19 11.80 -3.36
CA PHE A 192 -17.91 11.05 -4.62
C PHE A 192 -18.65 9.73 -4.73
N GLY A 193 -19.35 9.34 -3.68
CA GLY A 193 -20.00 8.03 -3.61
C GLY A 193 -19.02 6.86 -3.69
N ARG A 194 -19.56 5.67 -3.87
CA ARG A 194 -18.76 4.42 -3.86
C ARG A 194 -17.83 4.30 -5.05
N GLU A 195 -18.27 4.75 -6.24
CA GLU A 195 -17.47 4.67 -7.48
C GLU A 195 -16.23 5.57 -7.39
N GLY A 196 -16.37 6.79 -6.87
CA GLY A 196 -15.24 7.67 -6.65
C GLY A 196 -14.26 7.13 -5.60
N ALA A 197 -14.77 6.54 -4.52
CA ALA A 197 -13.95 5.90 -3.51
C ALA A 197 -13.20 4.67 -4.06
N GLU A 198 -13.84 3.89 -4.92
CA GLU A 198 -13.23 2.75 -5.61
C GLU A 198 -12.09 3.20 -6.52
N GLY A 199 -12.32 4.20 -7.36
CA GLY A 199 -11.28 4.77 -8.23
C GLY A 199 -10.09 5.30 -7.43
N ALA A 200 -10.35 6.03 -6.35
CA ALA A 200 -9.30 6.55 -5.46
C ALA A 200 -8.51 5.44 -4.75
N ALA A 201 -9.18 4.37 -4.30
CA ALA A 201 -8.53 3.21 -3.68
C ALA A 201 -7.66 2.45 -4.68
N GLN A 202 -8.15 2.19 -5.89
CA GLN A 202 -7.40 1.53 -6.96
C GLN A 202 -6.17 2.34 -7.37
N LEU A 203 -6.31 3.66 -7.50
CA LEU A 203 -5.20 4.59 -7.75
C LEU A 203 -4.13 4.47 -6.65
N GLN A 204 -4.54 4.55 -5.38
CA GLN A 204 -3.61 4.44 -4.24
C GLN A 204 -2.86 3.11 -4.23
N VAL A 205 -3.54 1.99 -4.46
CA VAL A 205 -2.92 0.65 -4.54
C VAL A 205 -1.95 0.56 -5.72
N GLY A 206 -2.34 1.10 -6.89
CA GLY A 206 -1.48 1.13 -8.07
C GLY A 206 -0.16 1.86 -7.80
N ARG A 207 -0.23 3.07 -7.23
CA ARG A 207 0.96 3.87 -6.87
C ARG A 207 1.84 3.16 -5.85
N LEU A 208 1.25 2.59 -4.79
CA LEU A 208 1.99 1.81 -3.79
C LEU A 208 2.78 0.66 -4.43
N LYS A 209 2.18 -0.09 -5.34
CA LYS A 209 2.85 -1.20 -6.04
C LYS A 209 3.98 -0.73 -6.94
N VAL A 210 3.80 0.38 -7.66
CA VAL A 210 4.84 0.96 -8.53
C VAL A 210 6.02 1.40 -7.69
N VAL A 211 5.80 2.17 -6.63
CA VAL A 211 6.88 2.67 -5.76
C VAL A 211 7.60 1.52 -5.04
N ALA A 212 6.86 0.54 -4.52
CA ALA A 212 7.45 -0.64 -3.88
C ALA A 212 8.29 -1.49 -4.84
N GLY A 213 7.96 -1.48 -6.13
CA GLY A 213 8.75 -2.09 -7.19
C GLY A 213 9.96 -1.25 -7.62
N GLY A 214 10.21 -0.09 -6.99
CA GLY A 214 11.29 0.83 -7.35
C GLY A 214 10.99 1.68 -8.58
N GLY A 215 9.74 1.70 -9.04
CA GLY A 215 9.28 2.53 -10.16
C GLY A 215 8.95 3.96 -9.72
N ASP A 216 8.75 4.80 -10.73
CA ASP A 216 8.22 6.16 -10.54
C ASP A 216 6.75 6.18 -11.00
N PRO A 217 5.79 6.43 -10.11
CA PRO A 217 4.38 6.47 -10.47
C PRO A 217 3.97 7.71 -11.26
N ASP A 218 4.88 8.69 -11.40
CA ASP A 218 4.68 9.95 -12.12
C ASP A 218 5.35 9.94 -13.51
N ALA A 219 6.00 8.81 -13.93
CA ALA A 219 6.73 8.66 -15.18
C ALA A 219 5.82 8.36 -16.39
#